data_27a851b1ab0fe355874f369eda34a64c
#
_entry.id   27a851b1ab0fe355874f369eda34a64c
#
_cell.length_a   1.000
_cell.length_b   1.000
_cell.length_c   1.000
_cell.angle_alpha   90.00
_cell.angle_beta   90.00
_cell.angle_gamma   90.00
#
_symmetry.space_group_name_H-M   'P 1'
#
loop_
_entity.id
_entity.type
_entity.pdbx_description
1 polymer ?
#
loop_
_entity_poly.entity_id
_entity_poly.type
_entity_poly.pdbx_seq_one_letter_code
_entity_poly.pdbx_strand_id
1 'polypeptide(L)'
;IAACRVALREGLAGNLAGGTHHAYADKGSGFCVFNDVAVAARLMQSEWQRACGAGTAQPLRVAVIDLDVHQGNGTAHIFRGDASVFTLSLHGARNFPFRKEAGDLDVELPDGCADDEYLQALEQALDLLDQHFAPGLVLYLAGADPHVGDRLGRLALSHDGLEARDRRVFDWAWQRRVPLAFTMAGGYGRDMAD
;
A
#
# COMPACT_ATOMS: atom_id res chain seq x y z
N ILE A 1 4.41 1.21 -12.71
CA ILE A 1 4.43 0.22 -13.82
C ILE A 1 5.85 -0.31 -14.03
N ALA A 2 6.86 0.53 -14.33
CA ALA A 2 8.23 0.06 -14.57
C ALA A 2 8.79 -0.70 -13.37
N ALA A 3 8.62 -0.17 -12.15
CA ALA A 3 9.02 -0.84 -10.92
C ALA A 3 8.36 -2.24 -10.77
N CYS A 4 7.07 -2.37 -11.08
CA CYS A 4 6.39 -3.67 -10.99
C CYS A 4 6.99 -4.71 -11.95
N ARG A 5 7.30 -4.32 -13.19
CA ARG A 5 7.96 -5.21 -14.15
C ARG A 5 9.36 -5.63 -13.70
N VAL A 6 10.11 -4.71 -13.08
CA VAL A 6 11.43 -5.02 -12.51
C VAL A 6 11.27 -5.93 -11.29
N ALA A 7 10.37 -5.62 -10.37
CA ALA A 7 10.11 -6.44 -9.19
C ALA A 7 9.74 -7.89 -9.55
N LEU A 8 8.87 -8.10 -10.55
CA LEU A 8 8.50 -9.44 -11.02
C LEU A 8 9.68 -10.26 -11.58
N ARG A 9 10.79 -9.62 -11.98
CA ARG A 9 12.00 -10.29 -12.48
C ARG A 9 13.10 -10.41 -11.44
N GLU A 10 13.30 -9.33 -10.65
CA GLU A 10 14.45 -9.16 -9.76
C GLU A 10 14.07 -9.35 -8.27
N GLY A 11 12.76 -9.42 -7.97
CA GLY A 11 12.23 -9.57 -6.61
C GLY A 11 11.85 -8.25 -5.94
N LEU A 12 12.62 -7.17 -6.13
CA LEU A 12 12.38 -5.88 -5.50
C LEU A 12 12.66 -4.73 -6.45
N ALA A 13 11.79 -3.72 -6.47
CA ALA A 13 12.04 -2.46 -7.16
C ALA A 13 11.23 -1.32 -6.55
N GLY A 14 11.71 -0.08 -6.71
CA GLY A 14 11.06 1.11 -6.21
C GLY A 14 10.83 2.17 -7.26
N ASN A 15 9.84 3.03 -7.00
CA ASN A 15 9.58 4.25 -7.73
C ASN A 15 9.52 5.42 -6.75
N LEU A 16 10.43 6.39 -6.87
CA LEU A 16 10.55 7.51 -5.94
C LEU A 16 9.50 8.61 -6.18
N ALA A 17 8.34 8.21 -6.67
CA ALA A 17 7.16 9.07 -6.88
C ALA A 17 5.91 8.19 -6.93
N GLY A 18 4.70 8.78 -6.85
CA GLY A 18 3.44 8.05 -6.96
C GLY A 18 2.73 7.88 -5.62
N GLY A 19 1.94 6.82 -5.46
CA GLY A 19 1.10 6.61 -4.28
C GLY A 19 -0.19 7.43 -4.33
N THR A 20 -0.75 7.62 -5.52
CA THR A 20 -1.96 8.44 -5.74
C THR A 20 -3.24 7.65 -5.48
N HIS A 21 -3.35 7.12 -4.27
CA HIS A 21 -4.31 6.10 -3.82
C HIS A 21 -5.74 6.61 -3.56
N HIS A 22 -5.94 7.93 -3.55
CA HIS A 22 -7.27 8.51 -3.30
C HIS A 22 -8.15 8.58 -4.55
N ALA A 23 -7.57 8.55 -5.77
CA ALA A 23 -8.35 8.64 -6.99
C ALA A 23 -9.21 7.39 -7.21
N TYR A 24 -10.46 7.61 -7.54
CA TYR A 24 -11.43 6.59 -7.92
C TYR A 24 -11.31 6.26 -9.42
N ALA A 25 -12.11 5.30 -9.90
CA ALA A 25 -12.12 4.97 -11.32
C ALA A 25 -12.70 6.09 -12.21
N ASP A 26 -13.60 6.90 -11.66
CA ASP A 26 -14.41 7.89 -12.36
C ASP A 26 -14.18 9.35 -11.91
N LYS A 27 -13.40 9.56 -10.83
CA LYS A 27 -13.14 10.90 -10.28
C LYS A 27 -11.82 10.97 -9.53
N GLY A 28 -11.22 12.16 -9.54
CA GLY A 28 -10.09 12.46 -8.65
C GLY A 28 -10.54 12.74 -7.21
N SER A 29 -9.63 12.55 -6.26
CA SER A 29 -9.84 12.83 -4.83
C SER A 29 -8.48 13.00 -4.15
N GLY A 30 -8.42 13.70 -2.99
CA GLY A 30 -7.23 13.73 -2.13
C GLY A 30 -5.92 14.08 -2.85
N PHE A 31 -5.89 15.14 -3.67
CA PHE A 31 -4.76 15.52 -4.53
C PHE A 31 -4.41 14.53 -5.65
N CYS A 32 -5.17 13.44 -5.82
CA CYS A 32 -4.93 12.39 -6.79
C CYS A 32 -5.88 12.52 -7.99
N VAL A 33 -5.35 12.42 -9.20
CA VAL A 33 -6.11 12.44 -10.46
C VAL A 33 -6.30 11.03 -11.01
N PHE A 34 -5.23 10.23 -11.04
CA PHE A 34 -5.25 8.82 -11.42
C PHE A 34 -4.74 7.97 -10.27
N ASN A 35 -5.32 6.79 -10.08
CA ASN A 35 -4.82 5.82 -9.11
C ASN A 35 -3.72 4.96 -9.76
N ASP A 36 -2.48 5.35 -9.52
CA ASP A 36 -1.31 4.72 -10.14
C ASP A 36 -1.12 3.26 -9.71
N VAL A 37 -1.47 2.95 -8.47
CA VAL A 37 -1.40 1.58 -7.92
C VAL A 37 -2.45 0.68 -8.58
N ALA A 38 -3.69 1.16 -8.73
CA ALA A 38 -4.74 0.41 -9.41
C ALA A 38 -4.41 0.18 -10.89
N VAL A 39 -3.89 1.20 -11.57
CA VAL A 39 -3.42 1.07 -12.97
C VAL A 39 -2.29 0.05 -13.07
N ALA A 40 -1.32 0.09 -12.13
CA ALA A 40 -0.21 -0.85 -12.11
C ALA A 40 -0.69 -2.28 -11.88
N ALA A 41 -1.56 -2.51 -10.88
CA ALA A 41 -2.12 -3.84 -10.59
C ALA A 41 -2.82 -4.43 -11.82
N ARG A 42 -3.74 -3.67 -12.44
CA ARG A 42 -4.49 -4.12 -13.63
C ARG A 42 -3.58 -4.42 -14.82
N LEU A 43 -2.58 -3.58 -15.04
CA LEU A 43 -1.65 -3.81 -16.14
C LEU A 43 -0.80 -5.06 -15.91
N MET A 44 -0.28 -5.27 -14.68
CA MET A 44 0.50 -6.47 -14.36
C MET A 44 -0.36 -7.74 -14.48
N GLN A 45 -1.61 -7.71 -14.06
CA GLN A 45 -2.56 -8.81 -14.26
C GLN A 45 -2.76 -9.13 -15.75
N SER A 46 -2.95 -8.09 -16.56
CA SER A 46 -3.12 -8.23 -18.03
C SER A 46 -1.86 -8.78 -18.71
N GLU A 47 -0.66 -8.30 -18.32
CA GLU A 47 0.61 -8.79 -18.87
C GLU A 47 0.87 -10.24 -18.45
N TRP A 48 0.59 -10.60 -17.20
CA TRP A 48 0.68 -11.98 -16.70
C TRP A 48 -0.20 -12.95 -17.49
N GLN A 49 -1.46 -12.58 -17.69
CA GLN A 49 -2.41 -13.40 -18.44
C GLN A 49 -1.97 -13.62 -19.90
N ARG A 50 -1.40 -12.59 -20.53
CA ARG A 50 -0.86 -12.69 -21.89
C ARG A 50 0.37 -13.58 -21.95
N ALA A 51 1.25 -13.51 -20.98
CA ALA A 51 2.47 -14.31 -20.90
C ALA A 51 2.18 -15.80 -20.65
N CYS A 52 1.19 -16.12 -19.82
CA CYS A 52 0.81 -17.48 -19.47
C CYS A 52 -0.13 -18.17 -20.48
N GLY A 53 -0.65 -17.44 -21.45
CA GLY A 53 -1.65 -17.92 -22.44
C GLY A 53 -3.10 -17.75 -21.97
N ALA A 54 -3.96 -17.33 -22.88
CA ALA A 54 -5.36 -17.07 -22.58
C ALA A 54 -6.09 -18.36 -22.18
N GLY A 55 -6.72 -18.35 -21.00
CA GLY A 55 -7.63 -19.39 -20.55
C GLY A 55 -7.04 -20.49 -19.65
N THR A 56 -5.74 -20.49 -19.36
CA THR A 56 -5.07 -21.57 -18.58
C THR A 56 -4.45 -21.10 -17.28
N ALA A 57 -4.14 -19.82 -17.12
CA ALA A 57 -3.46 -19.30 -15.94
C ALA A 57 -4.44 -18.72 -14.91
N GLN A 58 -4.18 -19.01 -13.63
CA GLN A 58 -4.78 -18.25 -12.55
C GLN A 58 -4.38 -16.77 -12.67
N PRO A 59 -5.27 -15.83 -12.39
CA PRO A 59 -4.93 -14.41 -12.43
C PRO A 59 -3.78 -14.12 -11.45
N LEU A 60 -2.91 -13.17 -11.82
CA LEU A 60 -1.89 -12.66 -10.89
C LEU A 60 -2.61 -12.06 -9.68
N ARG A 61 -2.37 -12.61 -8.52
CA ARG A 61 -2.93 -12.09 -7.26
C ARG A 61 -2.04 -10.96 -6.75
N VAL A 62 -2.63 -9.79 -6.51
CA VAL A 62 -1.89 -8.59 -6.10
C VAL A 62 -2.33 -8.17 -4.70
N ALA A 63 -1.39 -8.02 -3.77
CA ALA A 63 -1.67 -7.35 -2.51
C ALA A 63 -1.23 -5.89 -2.61
N VAL A 64 -2.09 -4.98 -2.21
CA VAL A 64 -1.75 -3.57 -1.98
C VAL A 64 -1.60 -3.39 -0.48
N ILE A 65 -0.38 -3.06 -0.03
CA ILE A 65 -0.06 -2.71 1.36
C ILE A 65 0.12 -1.20 1.39
N ASP A 66 -0.87 -0.51 1.92
CA ASP A 66 -0.91 0.94 1.99
C ASP A 66 -0.66 1.39 3.43
N LEU A 67 0.53 1.97 3.65
CA LEU A 67 0.98 2.49 4.94
C LEU A 67 1.14 4.02 4.94
N ASP A 68 0.49 4.71 4.01
CA ASP A 68 0.22 6.13 4.10
C ASP A 68 -0.69 6.42 5.30
N VAL A 69 -0.54 7.58 5.95
CA VAL A 69 -1.37 7.96 7.10
C VAL A 69 -2.84 8.12 6.73
N HIS A 70 -3.12 8.36 5.45
CA HIS A 70 -4.47 8.47 4.90
C HIS A 70 -4.92 7.11 4.34
N GLN A 71 -6.20 6.79 4.48
CA GLN A 71 -6.73 5.58 3.84
C GLN A 71 -6.68 5.69 2.32
N GLY A 72 -6.22 4.63 1.67
CA GLY A 72 -6.31 4.47 0.20
C GLY A 72 -7.74 4.21 -0.27
N ASN A 73 -8.66 5.16 -0.04
CA ASN A 73 -10.08 5.00 -0.30
C ASN A 73 -10.42 4.77 -1.78
N GLY A 74 -9.68 5.40 -2.69
CA GLY A 74 -9.85 5.15 -4.12
C GLY A 74 -9.45 3.72 -4.49
N THR A 75 -8.34 3.24 -3.94
CA THR A 75 -7.87 1.86 -4.13
C THR A 75 -8.88 0.85 -3.58
N ALA A 76 -9.34 1.03 -2.34
CA ALA A 76 -10.35 0.18 -1.72
C ALA A 76 -11.64 0.13 -2.56
N HIS A 77 -12.10 1.29 -3.06
CA HIS A 77 -13.30 1.37 -3.89
C HIS A 77 -13.14 0.65 -5.24
N ILE A 78 -11.99 0.85 -5.93
CA ILE A 78 -11.72 0.25 -7.25
C ILE A 78 -11.69 -1.28 -7.19
N PHE A 79 -11.14 -1.83 -6.11
CA PHE A 79 -10.96 -3.28 -5.97
C PHE A 79 -12.04 -3.97 -5.12
N ARG A 80 -13.06 -3.24 -4.71
CA ARG A 80 -14.16 -3.81 -3.91
C ARG A 80 -14.76 -5.07 -4.56
N GLY A 81 -14.69 -6.19 -3.85
CA GLY A 81 -15.22 -7.47 -4.30
C GLY A 81 -14.38 -8.19 -5.36
N ASP A 82 -13.17 -7.74 -5.62
CA ASP A 82 -12.24 -8.39 -6.54
C ASP A 82 -11.32 -9.37 -5.80
N ALA A 83 -11.62 -10.64 -5.84
CA ALA A 83 -10.83 -11.69 -5.18
C ALA A 83 -9.38 -11.84 -5.71
N SER A 84 -9.02 -11.16 -6.79
CA SER A 84 -7.65 -11.18 -7.34
C SER A 84 -6.75 -10.08 -6.77
N VAL A 85 -7.32 -9.10 -6.05
CA VAL A 85 -6.58 -8.02 -5.38
C VAL A 85 -7.00 -7.96 -3.92
N PHE A 86 -6.03 -7.89 -3.01
CA PHE A 86 -6.25 -7.68 -1.59
C PHE A 86 -5.76 -6.29 -1.20
N THR A 87 -6.61 -5.51 -0.58
CA THR A 87 -6.29 -4.15 -0.11
C THR A 87 -6.12 -4.16 1.41
N LEU A 88 -4.91 -3.82 1.87
CA LEU A 88 -4.58 -3.60 3.27
C LEU A 88 -4.22 -2.13 3.45
N SER A 89 -4.85 -1.45 4.40
CA SER A 89 -4.55 -0.06 4.76
C SER A 89 -4.44 0.11 6.26
N LEU A 90 -3.25 0.56 6.74
CA LEU A 90 -3.06 1.06 8.10
C LEU A 90 -3.06 2.59 8.07
N HIS A 91 -4.04 3.23 8.70
CA HIS A 91 -4.20 4.67 8.59
C HIS A 91 -4.75 5.30 9.87
N GLY A 92 -4.53 6.60 10.02
CA GLY A 92 -5.09 7.34 11.13
C GLY A 92 -6.63 7.41 11.04
N ALA A 93 -7.32 6.98 12.10
CA ALA A 93 -8.78 6.93 12.18
C ALA A 93 -9.44 8.28 11.83
N ARG A 94 -8.79 9.39 12.22
CA ARG A 94 -9.28 10.76 11.98
C ARG A 94 -8.59 11.47 10.81
N ASN A 95 -7.67 10.79 10.11
CA ASN A 95 -7.10 11.33 8.88
C ASN A 95 -8.11 11.25 7.72
N PHE A 96 -7.86 12.02 6.67
CA PHE A 96 -8.62 11.93 5.43
C PHE A 96 -8.58 10.49 4.86
N PRO A 97 -9.63 10.00 4.22
CA PRO A 97 -10.95 10.60 4.08
C PRO A 97 -11.75 10.51 5.40
N PHE A 98 -12.60 11.49 5.68
CA PHE A 98 -13.43 11.48 6.89
C PHE A 98 -14.54 10.42 6.83
N ARG A 99 -14.94 10.03 5.62
CA ARG A 99 -15.78 8.86 5.37
C ARG A 99 -14.93 7.81 4.68
N LYS A 100 -14.58 6.77 5.42
CA LYS A 100 -13.77 5.66 4.94
C LYS A 100 -14.53 4.81 3.92
N GLU A 101 -13.78 4.20 3.00
CA GLU A 101 -14.28 3.12 2.13
C GLU A 101 -13.90 1.77 2.75
N ALA A 102 -14.71 0.74 2.52
CA ALA A 102 -14.37 -0.60 3.00
C ALA A 102 -13.37 -1.27 2.03
N GLY A 103 -12.18 -1.54 2.51
CA GLY A 103 -11.18 -2.43 1.91
C GLY A 103 -11.33 -3.86 2.41
N ASP A 104 -10.38 -4.73 2.06
CA ASP A 104 -10.35 -6.11 2.57
C ASP A 104 -9.84 -6.15 4.01
N LEU A 105 -8.87 -5.28 4.34
CA LEU A 105 -8.34 -5.11 5.70
C LEU A 105 -8.02 -3.64 5.96
N ASP A 106 -8.82 -2.99 6.78
CA ASP A 106 -8.62 -1.62 7.24
C ASP A 106 -8.28 -1.62 8.73
N VAL A 107 -7.14 -1.00 9.09
CA VAL A 107 -6.68 -0.83 10.46
C VAL A 107 -6.66 0.66 10.78
N GLU A 108 -7.64 1.10 11.57
CA GLU A 108 -7.75 2.48 12.01
C GLU A 108 -6.97 2.71 13.30
N LEU A 109 -5.95 3.57 13.25
CA LEU A 109 -5.08 3.88 14.37
C LEU A 109 -5.48 5.19 15.04
N PRO A 110 -5.40 5.30 16.38
CA PRO A 110 -5.75 6.52 17.10
C PRO A 110 -4.75 7.64 16.83
N ASP A 111 -5.20 8.90 17.00
CA ASP A 111 -4.32 10.06 16.94
C ASP A 111 -3.17 9.89 17.96
N GLY A 112 -1.93 10.18 17.53
CA GLY A 112 -0.75 10.04 18.37
C GLY A 112 -0.22 8.61 18.52
N CYS A 113 -0.78 7.62 17.79
CA CYS A 113 -0.22 6.26 17.74
C CYS A 113 1.26 6.34 17.36
N ALA A 114 2.12 5.80 18.20
CA ALA A 114 3.57 5.82 18.08
C ALA A 114 4.13 4.45 17.65
N ASP A 115 5.46 4.33 17.59
CA ASP A 115 6.17 3.22 16.98
C ASP A 115 5.69 1.83 17.44
N ASP A 116 5.68 1.57 18.74
CA ASP A 116 5.39 0.22 19.26
C ASP A 116 3.96 -0.23 18.91
N GLU A 117 2.98 0.64 19.12
CA GLU A 117 1.57 0.36 18.82
C GLU A 117 1.37 0.17 17.30
N TYR A 118 1.97 1.04 16.51
CA TYR A 118 1.90 0.96 15.04
C TYR A 118 2.52 -0.34 14.52
N LEU A 119 3.72 -0.67 14.98
CA LEU A 119 4.46 -1.85 14.53
C LEU A 119 3.75 -3.14 14.95
N GLN A 120 3.15 -3.17 16.13
CA GLN A 120 2.31 -4.30 16.56
C GLN A 120 1.07 -4.46 15.67
N ALA A 121 0.40 -3.36 15.35
CA ALA A 121 -0.76 -3.38 14.44
C ALA A 121 -0.37 -3.85 13.03
N LEU A 122 0.79 -3.41 12.52
CA LEU A 122 1.32 -3.85 11.23
C LEU A 122 1.61 -5.35 11.22
N GLU A 123 2.26 -5.89 12.26
CA GLU A 123 2.53 -7.33 12.36
C GLU A 123 1.24 -8.15 12.31
N GLN A 124 0.24 -7.76 13.10
CA GLN A 124 -1.07 -8.42 13.09
C GLN A 124 -1.76 -8.34 11.71
N ALA A 125 -1.65 -7.21 11.04
CA ALA A 125 -2.23 -7.03 9.71
C ALA A 125 -1.53 -7.90 8.64
N LEU A 126 -0.20 -8.03 8.70
CA LEU A 126 0.56 -8.90 7.81
C LEU A 126 0.24 -10.38 8.06
N ASP A 127 0.05 -10.80 9.33
CA ASP A 127 -0.40 -12.15 9.68
C ASP A 127 -1.80 -12.45 9.16
N LEU A 128 -2.72 -11.47 9.22
CA LEU A 128 -4.06 -11.62 8.66
C LEU A 128 -4.03 -11.67 7.13
N LEU A 129 -3.17 -10.88 6.48
CA LEU A 129 -2.95 -10.98 5.04
C LEU A 129 -2.52 -12.40 4.65
N ASP A 130 -1.55 -12.98 5.36
CA ASP A 130 -1.09 -14.35 5.12
C ASP A 130 -2.18 -15.42 5.25
N GLN A 131 -3.07 -15.24 6.21
CA GLN A 131 -4.16 -16.19 6.46
C GLN A 131 -5.23 -16.17 5.34
N HIS A 132 -5.42 -15.01 4.70
CA HIS A 132 -6.53 -14.81 3.77
C HIS A 132 -6.11 -14.74 2.31
N PHE A 133 -4.85 -14.36 2.04
CA PHE A 133 -4.43 -14.06 0.69
C PHE A 133 -2.97 -14.42 0.44
N ALA A 134 -2.69 -15.15 -0.64
CA ALA A 134 -1.33 -15.46 -1.09
C ALA A 134 -1.03 -14.64 -2.35
N PRO A 135 -0.32 -13.50 -2.24
CA PRO A 135 -0.02 -12.64 -3.38
C PRO A 135 1.09 -13.21 -4.27
N GLY A 136 1.00 -12.94 -5.57
CA GLY A 136 2.08 -13.13 -6.53
C GLY A 136 2.83 -11.82 -6.84
N LEU A 137 2.33 -10.67 -6.36
CA LEU A 137 2.95 -9.36 -6.42
C LEU A 137 2.45 -8.51 -5.26
N VAL A 138 3.36 -7.77 -4.63
CA VAL A 138 3.01 -6.74 -3.64
C VAL A 138 3.25 -5.36 -4.22
N LEU A 139 2.28 -4.47 -4.05
CA LEU A 139 2.40 -3.04 -4.27
C LEU A 139 2.40 -2.35 -2.91
N TYR A 140 3.53 -1.78 -2.52
CA TYR A 140 3.72 -1.15 -1.22
C TYR A 140 3.76 0.37 -1.35
N LEU A 141 2.86 1.06 -0.63
CA LEU A 141 2.86 2.51 -0.52
C LEU A 141 3.55 2.90 0.81
N ALA A 142 4.74 3.47 0.67
CA ALA A 142 5.63 3.81 1.78
C ALA A 142 5.52 5.31 2.12
N GLY A 143 4.35 5.78 2.51
CA GLY A 143 4.14 7.18 2.90
C GLY A 143 5.02 7.59 4.08
N ALA A 144 5.58 8.80 4.05
CA ALA A 144 6.33 9.36 5.17
C ALA A 144 5.45 10.13 6.16
N ASP A 145 4.18 10.33 5.81
CA ASP A 145 3.21 11.12 6.60
C ASP A 145 2.68 10.49 7.91
N PRO A 146 2.95 9.22 8.27
CA PRO A 146 2.80 8.77 9.64
C PRO A 146 3.79 9.40 10.64
N HIS A 147 4.83 10.08 10.16
CA HIS A 147 5.87 10.73 10.98
C HIS A 147 5.28 11.82 11.87
N VAL A 148 5.81 11.95 13.09
CA VAL A 148 5.37 12.93 14.10
C VAL A 148 5.50 14.39 13.65
N GLY A 149 6.42 14.69 12.73
CA GLY A 149 6.63 16.01 12.13
C GLY A 149 5.72 16.35 10.96
N ASP A 150 4.88 15.43 10.51
CA ASP A 150 3.99 15.66 9.38
C ASP A 150 2.87 16.65 9.73
N ARG A 151 2.48 17.50 8.76
CA ARG A 151 1.48 18.54 8.96
C ARG A 151 0.05 18.07 8.76
N LEU A 152 -0.14 16.99 8.01
CA LEU A 152 -1.45 16.45 7.64
C LEU A 152 -1.72 15.13 8.35
N GLY A 153 -0.66 14.41 8.75
CA GLY A 153 -0.73 13.20 9.54
C GLY A 153 -1.11 13.46 11.00
N ARG A 154 -1.74 12.48 11.62
CA ARG A 154 -2.11 12.51 13.05
C ARG A 154 -1.49 11.38 13.85
N LEU A 155 -0.64 10.57 13.23
CA LEU A 155 0.17 9.56 13.90
C LEU A 155 1.47 10.20 14.43
N ALA A 156 2.27 9.44 15.14
CA ALA A 156 3.45 9.98 15.81
C ALA A 156 4.67 9.02 15.69
N LEU A 157 4.88 8.44 14.51
CA LEU A 157 6.06 7.61 14.27
C LEU A 157 7.32 8.46 14.28
N SER A 158 8.38 7.91 14.83
CA SER A 158 9.74 8.42 14.70
C SER A 158 10.35 8.01 13.34
N HIS A 159 11.52 8.56 13.00
CA HIS A 159 12.29 8.07 11.86
C HIS A 159 12.66 6.59 12.01
N ASP A 160 13.06 6.17 13.21
CA ASP A 160 13.37 4.77 13.50
C ASP A 160 12.11 3.89 13.35
N GLY A 161 10.94 4.41 13.74
CA GLY A 161 9.66 3.76 13.54
C GLY A 161 9.31 3.57 12.07
N LEU A 162 9.53 4.59 11.23
CA LEU A 162 9.33 4.50 9.78
C LEU A 162 10.29 3.48 9.15
N GLU A 163 11.58 3.50 9.52
CA GLU A 163 12.55 2.51 9.05
C GLU A 163 12.15 1.09 9.48
N ALA A 164 11.75 0.91 10.74
CA ALA A 164 11.32 -0.38 11.25
C ALA A 164 10.05 -0.89 10.55
N ARG A 165 9.10 -0.01 10.22
CA ARG A 165 7.91 -0.29 9.42
C ARG A 165 8.29 -0.84 8.05
N ASP A 166 9.13 -0.11 7.33
CA ASP A 166 9.53 -0.49 5.97
C ASP A 166 10.30 -1.81 5.96
N ARG A 167 11.22 -1.98 6.93
CA ARG A 167 11.96 -3.23 7.12
C ARG A 167 11.03 -4.42 7.31
N ARG A 168 9.95 -4.29 8.14
CA ARG A 168 8.98 -5.37 8.34
C ARG A 168 8.28 -5.78 7.06
N VAL A 169 7.88 -4.82 6.23
CA VAL A 169 7.23 -5.11 4.95
C VAL A 169 8.19 -5.79 3.97
N PHE A 170 9.43 -5.28 3.87
CA PHE A 170 10.45 -5.88 3.00
C PHE A 170 10.84 -7.29 3.46
N ASP A 171 11.07 -7.49 4.75
CA ASP A 171 11.42 -8.80 5.33
C ASP A 171 10.26 -9.78 5.15
N TRP A 172 9.03 -9.34 5.37
CA TRP A 172 7.83 -10.16 5.15
C TRP A 172 7.73 -10.66 3.70
N ALA A 173 7.91 -9.77 2.73
CA ALA A 173 7.89 -10.12 1.31
C ALA A 173 9.06 -11.04 0.92
N TRP A 174 10.27 -10.72 1.43
CA TRP A 174 11.47 -11.51 1.17
C TRP A 174 11.37 -12.96 1.68
N GLN A 175 10.92 -13.14 2.92
CA GLN A 175 10.74 -14.48 3.53
C GLN A 175 9.77 -15.34 2.73
N ARG A 176 8.76 -14.72 2.11
CA ARG A 176 7.74 -15.38 1.28
C ARG A 176 8.13 -15.51 -0.19
N ARG A 177 9.26 -14.91 -0.56
CA ARG A 177 9.72 -14.83 -1.95
C ARG A 177 8.67 -14.21 -2.87
N VAL A 178 7.94 -13.22 -2.37
CA VAL A 178 6.95 -12.49 -3.16
C VAL A 178 7.60 -11.24 -3.74
N PRO A 179 7.53 -11.03 -5.06
CA PRO A 179 7.99 -9.79 -5.68
C PRO A 179 7.27 -8.56 -5.07
N LEU A 180 8.04 -7.52 -4.76
CA LEU A 180 7.53 -6.29 -4.17
C LEU A 180 7.97 -5.07 -4.98
N ALA A 181 6.99 -4.26 -5.40
CA ALA A 181 7.24 -2.92 -5.93
C ALA A 181 6.74 -1.89 -4.94
N PHE A 182 7.64 -1.00 -4.47
CA PHE A 182 7.22 0.09 -3.60
C PHE A 182 7.16 1.43 -4.34
N THR A 183 6.36 2.33 -3.81
CA THR A 183 6.28 3.72 -4.24
C THR A 183 6.27 4.63 -3.02
N MET A 184 6.80 5.85 -3.20
CA MET A 184 6.54 6.93 -2.25
C MET A 184 5.04 7.24 -2.28
N ALA A 185 4.53 7.77 -1.19
CA ALA A 185 3.15 8.24 -1.07
C ALA A 185 3.16 9.61 -0.37
N GLY A 186 2.26 9.87 0.59
CA GLY A 186 2.24 11.13 1.33
C GLY A 186 3.52 11.40 2.12
N GLY A 187 3.74 12.68 2.38
CA GLY A 187 4.84 13.19 3.18
C GLY A 187 4.83 14.71 3.11
N TYR A 188 4.43 15.37 4.20
CA TYR A 188 4.16 16.81 4.26
C TYR A 188 4.88 17.45 5.46
N GLY A 189 6.11 17.00 5.72
CA GLY A 189 6.96 17.51 6.78
C GLY A 189 7.15 19.02 6.73
N ARG A 190 7.55 19.64 7.84
CA ARG A 190 7.82 21.08 7.92
C ARG A 190 9.17 21.41 7.31
N ASP A 191 10.12 20.53 7.47
CA ASP A 191 11.46 20.62 6.92
C ASP A 191 11.71 19.47 5.95
N MET A 192 12.65 19.64 5.01
CA MET A 192 13.02 18.57 4.08
C MET A 192 13.74 17.39 4.76
N ALA A 193 14.05 17.53 6.04
CA ALA A 193 14.69 16.51 6.88
C ALA A 193 13.66 15.75 7.76
N ASP A 194 12.38 16.17 7.73
CA ASP A 194 11.29 15.53 8.47
C ASP A 194 10.60 14.46 7.61
#